data_3fc12ffd6086e28f4033a7b6a1333aba
#
_entry.id   3fc12ffd6086e28f4033a7b6a1333aba
#
_cell.length_a   1.000
_cell.length_b   1.000
_cell.length_c   1.000
_cell.angle_alpha   90.00
_cell.angle_beta   90.00
_cell.angle_gamma   90.00
#
_symmetry.space_group_name_H-M   'P 1'
#
loop_
_entity.id
_entity.type
_entity.pdbx_description
1 polymer ?
#
loop_
_entity_poly.entity_id
_entity_poly.type
_entity_poly.pdbx_seq_one_letter_code
_entity_poly.pdbx_strand_id
1 'polypeptide(L)'
;MRKRLTCLMLAMLLCGCSTGIQLKKQTFTIELGKDIYANPSLYVKDTIDVSSLKVVSNSIGIENKDNRFVTSGMDYLVVGEYDFSIVDGKTEYPFVIKVKDTVAPVCSSNVSQITVAQYGNIDWNSYFNASDLSGVTFETNVDTSQVGTQDVTVKISDRFGNSVTKNVSVVIE
;
A
#
# COMPACT_ATOMS: atom_id res chain seq x y z
N MET A 1 10.76 -64.45 31.81
CA MET A 1 11.76 -63.38 31.56
C MET A 1 11.52 -62.82 30.18
N ARG A 2 10.88 -61.64 30.10
CA ARG A 2 10.57 -60.95 28.82
C ARG A 2 11.65 -59.88 28.59
N LYS A 3 12.47 -60.08 27.54
CA LYS A 3 13.46 -59.11 27.09
C LYS A 3 12.75 -57.97 26.33
N ARG A 4 12.81 -56.75 26.90
CA ARG A 4 12.35 -55.53 26.23
C ARG A 4 13.44 -55.07 25.27
N LEU A 5 13.13 -55.12 23.97
CA LEU A 5 13.96 -54.60 22.89
C LEU A 5 13.66 -53.09 22.77
N THR A 6 14.60 -52.27 23.23
CA THR A 6 14.50 -50.80 23.11
C THR A 6 15.00 -50.39 21.71
N CYS A 7 14.07 -50.02 20.83
CA CYS A 7 14.40 -49.52 19.52
C CYS A 7 14.82 -48.03 19.67
N LEU A 8 16.10 -47.76 19.50
CA LEU A 8 16.69 -46.40 19.54
C LEU A 8 16.46 -45.79 18.14
N MET A 9 15.45 -44.91 18.02
CA MET A 9 15.16 -44.18 16.84
C MET A 9 16.17 -43.02 16.70
N LEU A 10 17.19 -43.22 15.87
CA LEU A 10 18.17 -42.20 15.51
C LEU A 10 17.51 -41.21 14.56
N ALA A 11 17.06 -40.07 15.08
CA ALA A 11 16.58 -38.96 14.25
C ALA A 11 17.78 -38.35 13.53
N MET A 12 17.97 -38.72 12.27
CA MET A 12 18.88 -37.99 11.37
C MET A 12 18.29 -36.59 11.10
N LEU A 13 18.81 -35.57 11.75
CA LEU A 13 18.69 -34.18 11.36
C LEU A 13 19.41 -34.02 10.00
N LEU A 14 18.68 -34.16 8.91
CA LEU A 14 19.14 -33.72 7.60
C LEU A 14 19.22 -32.18 7.64
N CYS A 15 20.39 -31.66 7.99
CA CYS A 15 20.76 -30.28 7.74
C CYS A 15 20.96 -30.13 6.24
N GLY A 16 19.86 -30.00 5.50
CA GLY A 16 19.88 -29.72 4.07
C GLY A 16 20.45 -28.31 3.88
N CYS A 17 21.71 -28.20 3.46
CA CYS A 17 22.23 -27.01 2.83
C CYS A 17 21.39 -26.78 1.58
N SER A 18 20.35 -25.91 1.66
CA SER A 18 19.59 -25.54 0.48
C SER A 18 20.49 -24.67 -0.39
N THR A 19 20.98 -25.24 -1.48
CA THR A 19 21.71 -24.53 -2.55
C THR A 19 20.76 -23.66 -3.40
N GLY A 20 19.54 -23.41 -2.91
CA GLY A 20 18.51 -22.64 -3.59
C GLY A 20 18.61 -21.14 -3.35
N ILE A 21 17.91 -20.37 -4.20
CA ILE A 21 17.81 -18.91 -4.10
C ILE A 21 17.23 -18.54 -2.74
N GLN A 22 17.88 -17.60 -2.06
CA GLN A 22 17.42 -17.08 -0.78
C GLN A 22 16.76 -15.70 -0.99
N LEU A 23 15.48 -15.61 -0.67
CA LEU A 23 14.75 -14.35 -0.66
C LEU A 23 15.20 -13.46 0.51
N LYS A 24 15.20 -12.14 0.32
CA LYS A 24 15.42 -11.17 1.40
C LYS A 24 14.31 -11.23 2.44
N LYS A 25 13.05 -11.43 1.96
CA LYS A 25 11.83 -11.56 2.78
C LYS A 25 10.82 -12.44 2.05
N GLN A 26 9.88 -13.02 2.79
CA GLN A 26 8.72 -13.71 2.22
C GLN A 26 7.57 -12.75 1.90
N THR A 27 7.55 -11.57 2.54
CA THR A 27 6.54 -10.53 2.31
C THR A 27 7.23 -9.17 2.26
N PHE A 28 6.93 -8.42 1.21
CA PHE A 28 7.37 -7.04 1.00
C PHE A 28 6.17 -6.12 1.12
N THR A 29 6.23 -5.13 2.01
CA THR A 29 5.20 -4.10 2.13
C THR A 29 5.66 -2.85 1.41
N ILE A 30 4.84 -2.36 0.50
CA ILE A 30 5.12 -1.21 -0.39
C ILE A 30 3.98 -0.21 -0.22
N GLU A 31 4.30 1.08 -0.22
CA GLU A 31 3.33 2.15 -0.16
C GLU A 31 2.61 2.32 -1.51
N LEU A 32 1.32 2.66 -1.49
CA LEU A 32 0.53 2.96 -2.69
C LEU A 32 1.23 4.02 -3.55
N GLY A 33 1.26 3.83 -4.87
CA GLY A 33 1.91 4.72 -5.81
C GLY A 33 3.43 4.58 -5.91
N LYS A 34 4.06 3.68 -5.13
CA LYS A 34 5.47 3.35 -5.31
C LYS A 34 5.66 2.28 -6.37
N ASP A 35 6.71 2.46 -7.17
CA ASP A 35 7.06 1.52 -8.22
C ASP A 35 7.46 0.15 -7.67
N ILE A 36 6.95 -0.90 -8.29
CA ILE A 36 7.26 -2.29 -7.99
C ILE A 36 7.94 -2.89 -9.21
N TYR A 37 9.26 -2.97 -9.16
CA TYR A 37 10.05 -3.36 -10.33
C TYR A 37 10.17 -4.88 -10.49
N ALA A 38 10.16 -5.34 -11.75
CA ALA A 38 10.45 -6.72 -12.14
C ALA A 38 11.97 -7.02 -12.11
N ASN A 39 12.67 -6.52 -11.11
CA ASN A 39 14.11 -6.69 -10.93
C ASN A 39 14.38 -7.68 -9.79
N PRO A 40 14.92 -8.89 -10.07
CA PRO A 40 15.17 -9.90 -9.06
C PRO A 40 16.08 -9.45 -7.91
N SER A 41 17.06 -8.57 -8.17
CA SER A 41 17.98 -8.10 -7.13
C SER A 41 17.31 -7.40 -5.95
N LEU A 42 16.08 -6.89 -6.13
CA LEU A 42 15.30 -6.27 -5.06
C LEU A 42 14.78 -7.30 -4.04
N TYR A 43 14.61 -8.55 -4.46
CA TYR A 43 13.90 -9.59 -3.70
C TYR A 43 14.80 -10.69 -3.18
N VAL A 44 15.94 -10.99 -3.85
CA VAL A 44 16.89 -12.01 -3.43
C VAL A 44 18.06 -11.40 -2.64
N LYS A 45 18.76 -12.22 -1.85
CA LYS A 45 19.96 -11.77 -1.12
C LYS A 45 21.07 -11.36 -2.09
N ASP A 46 21.87 -10.37 -1.71
CA ASP A 46 22.89 -9.73 -2.57
C ASP A 46 24.02 -10.68 -3.02
N THR A 47 24.17 -11.84 -2.37
CA THR A 47 25.12 -12.89 -2.75
C THR A 47 24.67 -13.76 -3.91
N ILE A 48 23.43 -13.56 -4.42
CA ILE A 48 22.85 -14.38 -5.49
C ILE A 48 23.11 -13.72 -6.85
N ASP A 49 23.60 -14.52 -7.80
CA ASP A 49 23.66 -14.09 -9.21
C ASP A 49 22.23 -14.05 -9.77
N VAL A 50 21.83 -12.87 -10.23
CA VAL A 50 20.47 -12.59 -10.71
C VAL A 50 20.34 -12.61 -12.24
N SER A 51 21.43 -12.89 -12.97
CA SER A 51 21.49 -12.75 -14.43
C SER A 51 20.49 -13.64 -15.17
N SER A 52 20.17 -14.82 -14.62
CA SER A 52 19.21 -15.77 -15.17
C SER A 52 17.82 -15.68 -14.57
N LEU A 53 17.65 -14.88 -13.51
CA LEU A 53 16.43 -14.83 -12.73
C LEU A 53 15.39 -13.90 -13.34
N LYS A 54 14.13 -14.24 -13.12
CA LYS A 54 12.98 -13.37 -13.48
C LYS A 54 12.03 -13.22 -12.30
N VAL A 55 11.40 -12.07 -12.20
CA VAL A 55 10.24 -11.86 -11.32
C VAL A 55 8.99 -12.02 -12.14
N VAL A 56 8.05 -12.81 -11.67
CA VAL A 56 6.74 -12.99 -12.31
C VAL A 56 5.63 -12.75 -11.29
N SER A 57 4.51 -12.21 -11.75
CA SER A 57 3.28 -12.13 -10.95
C SER A 57 2.45 -13.39 -11.18
N ASN A 58 1.98 -13.98 -10.08
CA ASN A 58 1.05 -15.11 -10.08
C ASN A 58 -0.40 -14.64 -9.84
N SER A 59 -0.59 -13.34 -9.56
CA SER A 59 -1.89 -12.72 -9.35
C SER A 59 -2.53 -12.28 -10.66
N ILE A 60 -3.85 -12.47 -10.77
CA ILE A 60 -4.64 -12.04 -11.94
C ILE A 60 -4.75 -10.50 -11.96
N GLY A 61 -4.77 -9.91 -13.15
CA GLY A 61 -4.95 -8.46 -13.35
C GLY A 61 -3.70 -7.64 -13.10
N ILE A 62 -2.53 -8.28 -13.02
CA ILE A 62 -1.23 -7.63 -12.92
C ILE A 62 -0.51 -7.71 -14.26
N GLU A 63 -0.03 -6.58 -14.74
CA GLU A 63 0.75 -6.45 -15.98
C GLU A 63 2.17 -6.01 -15.66
N ASN A 64 3.13 -6.44 -16.48
CA ASN A 64 4.48 -5.89 -16.48
C ASN A 64 4.58 -4.84 -17.59
N LYS A 65 4.67 -3.58 -17.21
CA LYS A 65 4.78 -2.42 -18.10
C LYS A 65 6.09 -1.70 -17.79
N ASP A 66 6.98 -1.63 -18.77
CA ASP A 66 8.28 -0.95 -18.65
C ASP A 66 9.09 -1.43 -17.43
N ASN A 67 9.17 -2.75 -17.24
CA ASN A 67 9.85 -3.39 -16.12
C ASN A 67 9.25 -3.08 -14.73
N ARG A 68 7.99 -2.62 -14.67
CA ARG A 68 7.22 -2.37 -13.46
C ARG A 68 5.93 -3.18 -13.46
N PHE A 69 5.52 -3.65 -12.29
CA PHE A 69 4.23 -4.29 -12.13
C PHE A 69 3.16 -3.25 -11.80
N VAL A 70 2.08 -3.30 -12.57
CA VAL A 70 0.93 -2.39 -12.43
C VAL A 70 -0.36 -3.20 -12.46
N THR A 71 -1.42 -2.67 -11.86
CA THR A 71 -2.78 -3.20 -12.06
C THR A 71 -3.24 -2.88 -13.48
N SER A 72 -3.88 -3.82 -14.15
CA SER A 72 -4.39 -3.63 -15.51
C SER A 72 -5.26 -2.38 -15.61
N GLY A 73 -4.95 -1.50 -16.55
CA GLY A 73 -5.60 -0.20 -16.73
C GLY A 73 -5.14 0.92 -15.78
N MET A 74 -4.11 0.66 -14.95
CA MET A 74 -3.50 1.64 -14.04
C MET A 74 -2.01 1.82 -14.33
N ASP A 75 -1.38 2.83 -13.72
CA ASP A 75 0.07 3.02 -13.77
C ASP A 75 0.78 2.61 -12.48
N TYR A 76 0.07 1.98 -11.55
CA TYR A 76 0.57 1.48 -10.26
C TYR A 76 -0.21 0.22 -9.82
N LEU A 77 0.30 -0.51 -8.82
CA LEU A 77 -0.48 -1.54 -8.15
C LEU A 77 -1.40 -0.89 -7.11
N VAL A 78 -2.71 -1.21 -7.18
CA VAL A 78 -3.68 -0.77 -6.18
C VAL A 78 -3.44 -1.46 -4.84
N VAL A 79 -4.05 -0.96 -3.77
CA VAL A 79 -3.97 -1.59 -2.43
C VAL A 79 -4.47 -3.04 -2.49
N GLY A 80 -3.64 -3.96 -1.99
CA GLY A 80 -3.94 -5.40 -2.02
C GLY A 80 -2.73 -6.27 -1.66
N GLU A 81 -2.94 -7.57 -1.71
CA GLU A 81 -1.89 -8.59 -1.56
C GLU A 81 -1.75 -9.35 -2.88
N TYR A 82 -0.51 -9.51 -3.33
CA TYR A 82 -0.20 -10.07 -4.63
C TYR A 82 0.86 -11.16 -4.51
N ASP A 83 0.60 -12.29 -5.13
CA ASP A 83 1.53 -13.41 -5.20
C ASP A 83 2.50 -13.22 -6.36
N PHE A 84 3.78 -13.39 -6.05
CA PHE A 84 4.89 -13.31 -6.98
C PHE A 84 5.83 -14.50 -6.82
N SER A 85 6.64 -14.76 -7.84
CA SER A 85 7.73 -15.72 -7.77
C SER A 85 9.01 -15.16 -8.37
N ILE A 86 10.16 -15.53 -7.78
CA ILE A 86 11.43 -15.55 -8.50
C ILE A 86 11.49 -16.85 -9.26
N VAL A 87 11.71 -16.79 -10.57
CA VAL A 87 11.82 -17.95 -11.46
C VAL A 87 13.29 -18.15 -11.85
N ASP A 88 13.81 -19.36 -11.58
CA ASP A 88 15.11 -19.83 -12.00
C ASP A 88 14.93 -21.11 -12.83
N GLY A 89 14.97 -20.98 -14.13
CA GLY A 89 14.68 -22.08 -15.06
C GLY A 89 13.26 -22.63 -14.87
N LYS A 90 13.15 -23.78 -14.20
CA LYS A 90 11.85 -24.43 -13.89
C LYS A 90 11.46 -24.34 -12.42
N THR A 91 12.31 -23.73 -11.58
CA THR A 91 12.07 -23.63 -10.15
C THR A 91 11.51 -22.25 -9.82
N GLU A 92 10.49 -22.23 -8.96
CA GLU A 92 9.85 -21.01 -8.50
C GLU A 92 10.03 -20.85 -6.99
N TYR A 93 10.33 -19.61 -6.59
CA TYR A 93 10.50 -19.20 -5.20
C TYR A 93 9.43 -18.15 -4.89
N PRO A 94 8.31 -18.57 -4.27
CA PRO A 94 7.16 -17.68 -4.06
C PRO A 94 7.42 -16.65 -2.95
N PHE A 95 6.83 -15.45 -3.14
CA PHE A 95 6.79 -14.40 -2.14
C PHE A 95 5.54 -13.51 -2.34
N VAL A 96 5.24 -12.66 -1.37
CA VAL A 96 4.06 -11.79 -1.39
C VAL A 96 4.50 -10.33 -1.42
N ILE A 97 3.83 -9.52 -2.23
CA ILE A 97 3.88 -8.06 -2.15
C ILE A 97 2.55 -7.56 -1.61
N LYS A 98 2.60 -6.79 -0.50
CA LYS A 98 1.46 -6.10 0.09
C LYS A 98 1.56 -4.62 -0.23
N VAL A 99 0.62 -4.11 -1.02
CA VAL A 99 0.48 -2.67 -1.24
C VAL A 99 -0.47 -2.12 -0.19
N LYS A 100 -0.02 -1.12 0.54
CA LYS A 100 -0.80 -0.41 1.56
C LYS A 100 -0.82 1.08 1.24
N ASP A 101 -1.87 1.72 1.70
CA ASP A 101 -1.96 3.17 1.74
C ASP A 101 -1.92 3.61 3.21
N THR A 102 -0.87 4.31 3.59
CA THR A 102 -0.64 4.78 4.97
C THR A 102 -0.37 6.29 5.02
N VAL A 103 -0.48 6.97 3.88
CA VAL A 103 -0.21 8.41 3.75
C VAL A 103 -1.53 9.16 3.67
N ALA A 104 -1.67 10.21 4.48
CA ALA A 104 -2.85 11.06 4.46
C ALA A 104 -2.89 11.94 3.20
N PRO A 105 -4.09 12.40 2.75
CA PRO A 105 -4.24 13.31 1.64
C PRO A 105 -3.39 14.57 1.77
N VAL A 106 -2.85 15.02 0.63
CA VAL A 106 -2.06 16.25 0.55
C VAL A 106 -2.96 17.41 0.12
N CYS A 107 -2.93 18.52 0.88
CA CYS A 107 -3.60 19.75 0.52
C CYS A 107 -2.59 20.72 -0.07
N SER A 108 -2.75 21.11 -1.33
CA SER A 108 -1.86 22.06 -2.01
C SER A 108 -2.27 23.52 -1.75
N SER A 109 -3.47 23.75 -1.21
CA SER A 109 -3.97 25.05 -0.78
C SER A 109 -4.29 25.05 0.72
N ASN A 110 -4.25 26.24 1.33
CA ASN A 110 -4.64 26.44 2.72
C ASN A 110 -5.47 27.73 2.82
N VAL A 111 -6.64 27.61 3.42
CA VAL A 111 -7.56 28.73 3.64
C VAL A 111 -7.83 28.85 5.13
N SER A 112 -7.83 30.09 5.65
CA SER A 112 -8.14 30.36 7.05
C SER A 112 -9.56 30.87 7.28
N GLN A 113 -10.18 31.47 6.25
CA GLN A 113 -11.54 31.99 6.29
C GLN A 113 -12.21 31.84 4.93
N ILE A 114 -13.51 31.51 4.95
CA ILE A 114 -14.40 31.50 3.77
C ILE A 114 -15.70 32.20 4.12
N THR A 115 -16.41 32.70 3.10
CA THR A 115 -17.78 33.25 3.21
C THR A 115 -18.71 32.39 2.38
N VAL A 116 -19.87 32.06 2.93
CA VAL A 116 -20.88 31.16 2.34
C VAL A 116 -22.26 31.74 2.59
N ALA A 117 -23.13 31.66 1.58
CA ALA A 117 -24.52 32.05 1.74
C ALA A 117 -25.23 31.13 2.74
N GLN A 118 -26.21 31.66 3.47
CA GLN A 118 -27.07 30.85 4.34
C GLN A 118 -27.71 29.69 3.54
N TYR A 119 -27.69 28.46 4.11
CA TYR A 119 -28.09 27.21 3.46
C TYR A 119 -27.23 26.82 2.23
N GLY A 120 -26.12 27.53 1.99
CA GLY A 120 -25.21 27.22 0.89
C GLY A 120 -24.48 25.88 1.09
N ASN A 121 -24.18 25.22 -0.03
CA ASN A 121 -23.32 24.05 -0.03
C ASN A 121 -21.86 24.50 -0.15
N ILE A 122 -20.96 23.81 0.55
CA ILE A 122 -19.53 24.08 0.55
C ILE A 122 -18.78 22.98 -0.22
N ASP A 123 -18.17 23.33 -1.34
CA ASP A 123 -17.21 22.47 -2.00
C ASP A 123 -15.82 22.66 -1.35
N TRP A 124 -15.55 21.86 -0.32
CA TRP A 124 -14.29 21.93 0.40
C TRP A 124 -13.06 21.72 -0.47
N ASN A 125 -13.19 20.90 -1.54
CA ASN A 125 -12.04 20.65 -2.39
C ASN A 125 -11.60 21.89 -3.20
N SER A 126 -12.53 22.77 -3.52
CA SER A 126 -12.20 24.05 -4.18
C SER A 126 -11.30 24.96 -3.32
N TYR A 127 -11.35 24.81 -2.00
CA TYR A 127 -10.55 25.60 -1.04
C TYR A 127 -9.22 24.94 -0.66
N PHE A 128 -9.18 23.60 -0.55
CA PHE A 128 -7.97 22.90 -0.08
C PHE A 128 -7.16 22.29 -1.21
N ASN A 129 -7.77 22.06 -2.37
CA ASN A 129 -7.17 21.33 -3.49
C ASN A 129 -6.47 20.06 -2.99
N ALA A 130 -7.23 19.26 -2.26
CA ALA A 130 -6.77 18.03 -1.64
C ALA A 130 -6.71 16.91 -2.68
N SER A 131 -5.67 16.08 -2.61
CA SER A 131 -5.47 14.95 -3.50
C SER A 131 -4.88 13.76 -2.79
N ASP A 132 -5.32 12.57 -3.23
CA ASP A 132 -4.77 11.29 -2.85
C ASP A 132 -5.05 10.25 -3.94
N LEU A 133 -4.20 9.24 -4.10
CA LEU A 133 -4.39 8.16 -5.10
C LEU A 133 -5.60 7.28 -4.79
N SER A 134 -5.98 7.18 -3.52
CA SER A 134 -7.15 6.43 -3.08
C SER A 134 -8.44 7.28 -3.02
N GLY A 135 -8.34 8.57 -3.36
CA GLY A 135 -9.42 9.55 -3.33
C GLY A 135 -9.48 10.34 -2.02
N VAL A 136 -10.35 11.35 -1.97
CA VAL A 136 -10.51 12.22 -0.79
C VAL A 136 -11.98 12.38 -0.41
N THR A 137 -12.24 12.48 0.89
CA THR A 137 -13.52 12.79 1.50
C THR A 137 -13.37 13.88 2.55
N PHE A 138 -14.43 14.66 2.78
CA PHE A 138 -14.44 15.77 3.72
C PHE A 138 -15.53 15.55 4.76
N GLU A 139 -15.15 15.67 6.03
CA GLU A 139 -16.07 15.66 7.18
C GLU A 139 -15.93 16.97 7.94
N THR A 140 -17.05 17.58 8.31
CA THR A 140 -17.09 18.87 9.02
C THR A 140 -18.33 18.98 9.88
N ASN A 141 -18.29 19.88 10.85
CA ASN A 141 -19.40 20.21 11.75
C ASN A 141 -20.05 21.57 11.44
N VAL A 142 -19.80 22.16 10.26
CA VAL A 142 -20.40 23.45 9.89
C VAL A 142 -21.92 23.34 9.77
N ASP A 143 -22.62 24.32 10.32
CA ASP A 143 -24.06 24.48 10.16
C ASP A 143 -24.37 25.73 9.33
N THR A 144 -24.62 25.55 8.04
CA THR A 144 -24.88 26.67 7.13
C THR A 144 -26.27 27.30 7.32
N SER A 145 -27.13 26.74 8.17
CA SER A 145 -28.43 27.35 8.52
C SER A 145 -28.30 28.53 9.49
N GLN A 146 -27.19 28.63 10.23
CA GLN A 146 -26.94 29.63 11.25
C GLN A 146 -26.09 30.76 10.69
N VAL A 147 -26.66 31.93 10.51
CA VAL A 147 -25.93 33.18 10.14
C VAL A 147 -24.94 33.55 11.22
N GLY A 148 -23.74 33.94 10.81
CA GLY A 148 -22.65 34.34 11.69
C GLY A 148 -21.34 33.65 11.39
N THR A 149 -20.37 33.78 12.28
CA THR A 149 -19.05 33.15 12.11
C THR A 149 -18.94 31.91 12.97
N GLN A 150 -18.49 30.82 12.34
CA GLN A 150 -18.23 29.52 12.98
C GLN A 150 -16.77 29.11 12.78
N ASP A 151 -16.10 28.71 13.85
CA ASP A 151 -14.79 28.07 13.77
C ASP A 151 -14.98 26.57 13.54
N VAL A 152 -14.59 26.09 12.37
CA VAL A 152 -14.90 24.77 11.85
C VAL A 152 -13.62 23.97 11.71
N THR A 153 -13.68 22.72 12.13
CA THR A 153 -12.64 21.73 11.83
C THR A 153 -13.09 20.89 10.64
N VAL A 154 -12.29 20.91 9.58
CA VAL A 154 -12.49 20.10 8.39
C VAL A 154 -11.51 18.93 8.44
N LYS A 155 -12.02 17.71 8.55
CA LYS A 155 -11.25 16.48 8.45
C LYS A 155 -11.28 16.01 6.99
N ILE A 156 -10.10 15.82 6.43
CA ILE A 156 -9.88 15.39 5.04
C ILE A 156 -9.27 14.00 5.10
N SER A 157 -9.99 13.00 4.62
CA SER A 157 -9.59 11.59 4.72
C SER A 157 -9.52 10.94 3.36
N ASP A 158 -8.65 9.96 3.23
CA ASP A 158 -8.63 9.03 2.11
C ASP A 158 -9.59 7.85 2.32
N ARG A 159 -9.61 6.92 1.37
CA ARG A 159 -10.44 5.71 1.41
C ARG A 159 -10.03 4.74 2.53
N PHE A 160 -8.77 4.77 2.99
CA PHE A 160 -8.20 3.83 3.98
C PHE A 160 -8.17 4.42 5.39
N GLY A 161 -8.64 5.67 5.57
CA GLY A 161 -8.81 6.32 6.86
C GLY A 161 -7.60 7.15 7.30
N ASN A 162 -6.57 7.29 6.45
CA ASN A 162 -5.51 8.26 6.72
C ASN A 162 -6.10 9.66 6.55
N SER A 163 -5.75 10.61 7.43
CA SER A 163 -6.43 11.90 7.44
C SER A 163 -5.55 13.04 7.89
N VAL A 164 -5.89 14.24 7.42
CA VAL A 164 -5.37 15.53 7.87
C VAL A 164 -6.54 16.41 8.28
N THR A 165 -6.33 17.30 9.27
CA THR A 165 -7.33 18.26 9.71
C THR A 165 -6.91 19.69 9.38
N LYS A 166 -7.91 20.54 9.06
CA LYS A 166 -7.75 21.98 8.84
C LYS A 166 -8.78 22.73 9.66
N ASN A 167 -8.36 23.87 10.24
CA ASN A 167 -9.26 24.78 10.95
C ASN A 167 -9.56 25.97 10.05
N VAL A 168 -10.84 26.31 9.91
CA VAL A 168 -11.34 27.38 9.02
C VAL A 168 -12.40 28.18 9.75
N SER A 169 -12.34 29.50 9.65
CA SER A 169 -13.42 30.38 10.08
C SER A 169 -14.42 30.52 8.92
N VAL A 170 -15.65 30.06 9.11
CA VAL A 170 -16.71 30.12 8.11
C VAL A 170 -17.68 31.24 8.47
N VAL A 171 -17.78 32.25 7.61
CA VAL A 171 -18.76 33.35 7.74
C VAL A 171 -19.97 33.00 6.91
N ILE A 172 -21.14 32.92 7.55
CA ILE A 172 -22.43 32.62 6.91
C ILE A 172 -23.27 33.88 6.88
N GLU A 173 -23.69 34.31 5.68
CA GLU A 173 -24.46 35.55 5.43
C GLU A 173 -25.61 35.35 4.42
#